data_0aa75023eab83686e0cfa9b3568b7d57
#
_entry.id   0aa75023eab83686e0cfa9b3568b7d57
#
_cell.length_a   1.000
_cell.length_b   1.000
_cell.length_c   1.000
_cell.angle_alpha   90.00
_cell.angle_beta   90.00
_cell.angle_gamma   90.00
#
_symmetry.space_group_name_H-M   'P 1'
#
loop_
_entity.id
_entity.type
_entity.pdbx_description
1 polymer ?
#
loop_
_entity_poly.entity_id
_entity_poly.type
_entity_poly.pdbx_seq_one_letter_code
_entity_poly.pdbx_strand_id
1 'polypeptide(L)'
;MRGLMARPSGEIIELAIRSNFREGLGVLEFFISTHGARKGLADTALKTADAGYLTRRLVDISQDVIITEVDCGTENGVRLRAVKEGDKTIVSMGDRVFGRVVAEDVCDPVTSVVMIPRGTLITKAHSAKINSMGIESVFIRSALTCDTRHGICTKCYGMDLARLKPVELGEAVGTIAAQSIGQPGTQLTMRTFHVGGVATNVQVKESTYKLPHEAFILGIGGKIVTNPQKQQIFVNRGNINACRVSQVMDASKLINM
;
A
#
# COMPACT_ATOMS: atom_id res chain seq x y z
N MET A 1 5.30 -15.03 -26.03
CA MET A 1 5.19 -13.61 -26.40
C MET A 1 5.74 -12.75 -25.28
N ARG A 2 6.60 -11.77 -25.59
CA ARG A 2 7.20 -10.89 -24.58
C ARG A 2 6.47 -9.56 -24.46
N GLY A 3 5.65 -9.21 -25.45
CA GLY A 3 4.78 -8.03 -25.44
C GLY A 3 5.48 -6.73 -25.78
N LEU A 4 4.96 -5.63 -25.25
CA LEU A 4 5.48 -4.28 -25.46
C LEU A 4 6.65 -3.99 -24.53
N MET A 5 7.69 -3.37 -25.07
CA MET A 5 8.89 -2.99 -24.31
C MET A 5 8.90 -1.47 -24.07
N ALA A 6 9.47 -1.05 -22.95
CA ALA A 6 9.62 0.37 -22.63
C ALA A 6 11.06 0.85 -22.90
N ARG A 7 11.21 2.07 -23.43
CA ARG A 7 12.50 2.80 -23.51
C ARG A 7 12.99 3.17 -22.10
N PRO A 8 14.26 3.52 -21.95
CA PRO A 8 14.77 4.08 -20.69
C PRO A 8 13.99 5.31 -20.19
N SER A 9 13.43 6.12 -21.11
CA SER A 9 12.57 7.26 -20.81
C SER A 9 11.18 6.89 -20.24
N GLY A 10 10.79 5.62 -20.29
CA GLY A 10 9.45 5.15 -19.90
C GLY A 10 8.45 5.11 -21.05
N GLU A 11 8.79 5.60 -22.24
CA GLU A 11 7.94 5.52 -23.42
C GLU A 11 7.84 4.09 -23.93
N ILE A 12 6.64 3.70 -24.39
CA ILE A 12 6.40 2.38 -24.96
C ILE A 12 6.92 2.36 -26.41
N ILE A 13 7.66 1.32 -26.75
CA ILE A 13 8.09 1.06 -28.12
C ILE A 13 6.91 0.45 -28.86
N GLU A 14 6.49 1.05 -29.98
CA GLU A 14 5.32 0.62 -30.75
C GLU A 14 5.45 -0.80 -31.31
N LEU A 15 6.68 -1.25 -31.57
CA LEU A 15 6.95 -2.59 -32.07
C LEU A 15 6.84 -3.61 -30.94
N ALA A 16 5.77 -4.42 -30.98
CA ALA A 16 5.57 -5.51 -30.03
C ALA A 16 6.40 -6.74 -30.41
N ILE A 17 7.02 -7.38 -29.40
CA ILE A 17 7.70 -8.65 -29.56
C ILE A 17 6.64 -9.77 -29.55
N ARG A 18 6.37 -10.37 -30.71
CA ARG A 18 5.37 -11.42 -30.89
C ARG A 18 5.93 -12.82 -30.70
N SER A 19 7.20 -13.01 -31.03
CA SER A 19 7.90 -14.29 -30.92
C SER A 19 8.23 -14.63 -29.47
N ASN A 20 8.39 -15.91 -29.19
CA ASN A 20 8.91 -16.38 -27.91
C ASN A 20 10.39 -16.83 -28.07
N PHE A 21 11.07 -17.06 -26.95
CA PHE A 21 12.48 -17.47 -26.99
C PHE A 21 12.70 -18.86 -27.60
N ARG A 22 11.69 -19.72 -27.58
CA ARG A 22 11.78 -21.08 -28.14
C ARG A 22 11.68 -21.05 -29.68
N GLU A 23 10.86 -20.18 -30.25
CA GLU A 23 10.71 -19.97 -31.68
C GLU A 23 11.87 -19.15 -32.26
N GLY A 24 12.53 -18.37 -31.42
CA GLY A 24 13.56 -17.43 -31.80
C GLY A 24 12.99 -16.03 -32.06
N LEU A 25 13.79 -15.01 -31.74
CA LEU A 25 13.47 -13.60 -31.96
C LEU A 25 14.09 -13.14 -33.27
N GLY A 26 13.38 -12.28 -34.01
CA GLY A 26 13.97 -11.52 -35.09
C GLY A 26 15.09 -10.59 -34.58
N VAL A 27 16.02 -10.21 -35.44
CA VAL A 27 17.16 -9.37 -35.06
C VAL A 27 16.71 -8.08 -34.40
N LEU A 28 15.68 -7.42 -34.94
CA LEU A 28 15.13 -6.18 -34.40
C LEU A 28 14.42 -6.40 -33.05
N GLU A 29 13.66 -7.48 -32.92
CA GLU A 29 12.99 -7.84 -31.66
C GLU A 29 14.02 -8.15 -30.55
N PHE A 30 15.09 -8.84 -30.89
CA PHE A 30 16.20 -9.10 -29.96
C PHE A 30 16.84 -7.78 -29.50
N PHE A 31 17.14 -6.88 -30.45
CA PHE A 31 17.75 -5.58 -30.12
C PHE A 31 16.85 -4.74 -29.18
N ILE A 32 15.56 -4.68 -29.45
CA ILE A 32 14.59 -4.00 -28.58
C ILE A 32 14.54 -4.67 -27.19
N SER A 33 14.55 -6.00 -27.15
CA SER A 33 14.58 -6.77 -25.88
C SER A 33 15.80 -6.45 -25.03
N THR A 34 16.98 -6.22 -25.66
CA THR A 34 18.21 -5.89 -24.91
C THR A 34 18.16 -4.52 -24.24
N HIS A 35 17.42 -3.54 -24.79
CA HIS A 35 17.22 -2.25 -24.11
C HIS A 35 16.49 -2.43 -22.78
N GLY A 36 15.42 -3.22 -22.76
CA GLY A 36 14.69 -3.53 -21.52
C GLY A 36 15.56 -4.28 -20.51
N ALA A 37 16.35 -5.24 -20.95
CA ALA A 37 17.27 -5.99 -20.08
C ALA A 37 18.33 -5.08 -19.46
N ARG A 38 18.97 -4.21 -20.26
CA ARG A 38 19.98 -3.26 -19.78
C ARG A 38 19.40 -2.28 -18.76
N LYS A 39 18.20 -1.72 -19.06
CA LYS A 39 17.50 -0.85 -18.12
C LYS A 39 17.20 -1.58 -16.81
N GLY A 40 16.68 -2.80 -16.89
CA GLY A 40 16.34 -3.59 -15.70
C GLY A 40 17.58 -3.87 -14.82
N LEU A 41 18.73 -4.15 -15.41
CA LEU A 41 19.99 -4.33 -14.68
C LEU A 41 20.43 -3.04 -13.97
N ALA A 42 20.41 -1.91 -14.68
CA ALA A 42 20.80 -0.63 -14.12
C ALA A 42 19.84 -0.20 -12.98
N ASP A 43 18.53 -0.32 -13.21
CA ASP A 43 17.49 0.03 -12.23
C ASP A 43 17.62 -0.85 -10.97
N THR A 44 17.91 -2.13 -11.12
CA THR A 44 18.12 -3.04 -9.98
C THR A 44 19.32 -2.59 -9.15
N ALA A 45 20.44 -2.27 -9.78
CA ALA A 45 21.64 -1.83 -9.09
C ALA A 45 21.42 -0.54 -8.29
N LEU A 46 20.73 0.45 -8.88
CA LEU A 46 20.41 1.73 -8.23
C LEU A 46 19.40 1.55 -7.09
N LYS A 47 18.30 0.86 -7.34
CA LYS A 47 17.25 0.64 -6.34
C LYS A 47 17.70 -0.19 -5.14
N THR A 48 18.68 -1.06 -5.31
CA THR A 48 19.26 -1.82 -4.20
C THR A 48 19.93 -0.89 -3.20
N ALA A 49 20.65 0.13 -3.68
CA ALA A 49 21.25 1.15 -2.83
C ALA A 49 20.17 1.96 -2.07
N ASP A 50 19.10 2.37 -2.76
CA ASP A 50 17.99 3.11 -2.15
C ASP A 50 17.30 2.29 -1.05
N ALA A 51 17.03 1.00 -1.31
CA ALA A 51 16.45 0.10 -0.33
C ALA A 51 17.33 -0.09 0.90
N GLY A 52 18.66 -0.21 0.70
CA GLY A 52 19.62 -0.28 1.78
C GLY A 52 19.67 1.00 2.61
N TYR A 53 19.70 2.15 1.97
CA TYR A 53 19.66 3.44 2.64
C TYR A 53 18.36 3.66 3.44
N LEU A 54 17.20 3.29 2.87
CA LEU A 54 15.93 3.35 3.58
C LEU A 54 15.95 2.48 4.83
N THR A 55 16.43 1.24 4.72
CA THR A 55 16.53 0.31 5.85
C THR A 55 17.42 0.87 6.95
N ARG A 56 18.59 1.41 6.60
CA ARG A 56 19.48 2.05 7.57
C ARG A 56 18.80 3.21 8.29
N ARG A 57 18.14 4.12 7.56
CA ARG A 57 17.42 5.24 8.18
C ARG A 57 16.30 4.79 9.10
N LEU A 58 15.57 3.73 8.73
CA LEU A 58 14.54 3.16 9.59
C LEU A 58 15.13 2.61 10.88
N VAL A 59 16.26 1.89 10.81
CA VAL A 59 16.98 1.39 12.00
C VAL A 59 17.45 2.53 12.86
N ASP A 60 18.09 3.56 12.30
CA ASP A 60 18.63 4.70 13.04
C ASP A 60 17.52 5.43 13.86
N ILE A 61 16.30 5.52 13.31
CA ILE A 61 15.16 6.15 13.99
C ILE A 61 14.52 5.22 15.03
N SER A 62 14.46 3.92 14.75
CA SER A 62 13.70 2.97 15.59
C SER A 62 14.55 2.18 16.60
N GLN A 63 15.86 2.33 16.61
CA GLN A 63 16.75 1.58 17.50
C GLN A 63 16.44 1.76 18.99
N ASP A 64 15.93 2.94 19.38
CA ASP A 64 15.58 3.26 20.76
C ASP A 64 14.24 2.66 21.21
N VAL A 65 13.50 2.06 20.28
CA VAL A 65 12.22 1.40 20.59
C VAL A 65 12.49 -0.02 21.08
N ILE A 66 12.64 -0.13 22.41
CA ILE A 66 12.94 -1.39 23.11
C ILE A 66 11.80 -1.70 24.07
N ILE A 67 11.61 -2.97 24.43
CA ILE A 67 10.67 -3.35 25.49
C ILE A 67 11.27 -3.05 26.85
N THR A 68 10.75 -2.04 27.55
CA THR A 68 11.31 -1.54 28.82
C THR A 68 10.48 -1.93 30.05
N GLU A 69 9.17 -2.11 29.89
CA GLU A 69 8.23 -2.35 30.98
C GLU A 69 7.31 -3.54 30.66
N VAL A 70 6.76 -4.16 31.69
CA VAL A 70 5.79 -5.25 31.52
C VAL A 70 4.41 -4.70 31.17
N ASP A 71 3.97 -3.63 31.85
CA ASP A 71 2.65 -3.04 31.63
C ASP A 71 2.68 -1.54 31.94
N CYS A 72 2.29 -0.71 31.00
CA CYS A 72 2.17 0.75 31.18
C CYS A 72 0.84 1.18 31.83
N GLY A 73 -0.10 0.23 32.04
CA GLY A 73 -1.39 0.54 32.66
C GLY A 73 -2.39 1.30 31.79
N THR A 74 -2.07 1.57 30.51
CA THR A 74 -2.97 2.34 29.62
C THR A 74 -4.31 1.64 29.41
N GLU A 75 -5.37 2.42 29.34
CA GLU A 75 -6.71 1.98 28.92
C GLU A 75 -6.95 2.20 27.42
N ASN A 76 -6.06 2.97 26.80
CA ASN A 76 -6.14 3.27 25.39
C ASN A 76 -5.79 2.04 24.53
N GLY A 77 -6.45 1.93 23.39
CA GLY A 77 -6.22 0.83 22.45
C GLY A 77 -6.66 1.22 21.04
N VAL A 78 -6.67 0.23 20.18
CA VAL A 78 -7.11 0.37 18.80
C VAL A 78 -8.22 -0.64 18.52
N ARG A 79 -9.34 -0.17 17.96
CA ARG A 79 -10.44 -1.03 17.53
C ARG A 79 -10.15 -1.60 16.15
N LEU A 80 -9.96 -2.90 16.07
CA LEU A 80 -9.73 -3.61 14.81
C LEU A 80 -11.03 -4.20 14.27
N ARG A 81 -11.12 -4.28 12.95
CA ARG A 81 -12.20 -4.95 12.19
C ARG A 81 -11.58 -5.84 11.12
N ALA A 82 -12.33 -6.83 10.64
CA ALA A 82 -11.90 -7.63 9.49
C ALA A 82 -11.68 -6.73 8.25
N VAL A 83 -10.68 -7.06 7.42
CA VAL A 83 -10.45 -6.35 6.16
C VAL A 83 -11.28 -7.03 5.08
N LYS A 84 -12.24 -6.29 4.54
CA LYS A 84 -13.14 -6.75 3.47
C LYS A 84 -12.96 -5.86 2.24
N GLU A 85 -13.03 -6.46 1.07
CA GLU A 85 -13.09 -5.77 -0.22
C GLU A 85 -14.39 -6.21 -0.91
N GLY A 86 -15.42 -5.35 -0.87
CA GLY A 86 -16.78 -5.75 -1.20
C GLY A 86 -17.29 -6.87 -0.26
N ASP A 87 -17.74 -7.97 -0.82
CA ASP A 87 -18.22 -9.15 -0.06
C ASP A 87 -17.12 -10.13 0.34
N LYS A 88 -15.91 -9.97 -0.20
CA LYS A 88 -14.80 -10.88 0.05
C LYS A 88 -13.98 -10.43 1.25
N THR A 89 -13.84 -11.31 2.25
CA THR A 89 -12.94 -11.10 3.38
C THR A 89 -11.50 -11.41 2.95
N ILE A 90 -10.62 -10.39 2.94
CA ILE A 90 -9.19 -10.53 2.61
C ILE A 90 -8.43 -11.04 3.82
N VAL A 91 -8.67 -10.44 5.00
CA VAL A 91 -8.03 -10.84 6.26
C VAL A 91 -9.12 -11.05 7.30
N SER A 92 -9.14 -12.24 7.91
CA SER A 92 -10.10 -12.58 8.96
C SER A 92 -9.84 -11.75 10.21
N MET A 93 -10.88 -11.61 11.05
CA MET A 93 -10.76 -10.89 12.32
C MET A 93 -9.73 -11.53 13.23
N GLY A 94 -9.80 -12.86 13.38
CA GLY A 94 -8.91 -13.62 14.25
C GLY A 94 -7.44 -13.52 13.82
N ASP A 95 -7.14 -13.56 12.51
CA ASP A 95 -5.78 -13.43 12.02
C ASP A 95 -5.20 -12.03 12.29
N ARG A 96 -6.07 -11.03 12.28
CA ARG A 96 -5.67 -9.63 12.51
C ARG A 96 -5.36 -9.33 13.97
N VAL A 97 -6.05 -10.00 14.90
CA VAL A 97 -5.86 -9.78 16.33
C VAL A 97 -4.91 -10.79 16.97
N PHE A 98 -4.51 -11.83 16.25
CA PHE A 98 -3.59 -12.84 16.73
C PHE A 98 -2.30 -12.22 17.28
N GLY A 99 -1.90 -12.67 18.46
CA GLY A 99 -0.68 -12.18 19.14
C GLY A 99 -0.81 -10.82 19.80
N ARG A 100 -2.00 -10.19 19.80
CA ARG A 100 -2.25 -8.93 20.51
C ARG A 100 -2.90 -9.17 21.87
N VAL A 101 -2.80 -8.20 22.75
CA VAL A 101 -3.44 -8.22 24.07
C VAL A 101 -4.75 -7.44 24.00
N VAL A 102 -5.79 -8.03 24.58
CA VAL A 102 -7.13 -7.42 24.60
C VAL A 102 -7.16 -6.21 25.56
N ALA A 103 -7.74 -5.10 25.12
CA ALA A 103 -7.89 -3.89 25.93
C ALA A 103 -9.25 -3.83 26.66
N GLU A 104 -10.31 -4.46 26.11
CA GLU A 104 -11.64 -4.58 26.68
C GLU A 104 -12.07 -6.07 26.67
N ASP A 105 -12.99 -6.46 27.53
CA ASP A 105 -13.52 -7.82 27.54
C ASP A 105 -14.20 -8.13 26.21
N VAL A 106 -13.84 -9.26 25.62
CA VAL A 106 -14.49 -9.75 24.39
C VAL A 106 -15.65 -10.65 24.77
N CYS A 107 -16.86 -10.15 24.54
CA CYS A 107 -18.11 -10.86 24.80
C CYS A 107 -18.66 -11.53 23.56
N ASP A 108 -19.36 -12.62 23.73
CA ASP A 108 -20.17 -13.25 22.70
C ASP A 108 -21.35 -12.34 22.34
N PRO A 109 -21.58 -12.01 21.07
CA PRO A 109 -22.67 -11.12 20.65
C PRO A 109 -24.08 -11.69 20.96
N VAL A 110 -24.22 -13.00 21.13
CA VAL A 110 -25.51 -13.67 21.39
C VAL A 110 -25.78 -13.84 22.88
N THR A 111 -24.79 -14.37 23.61
CA THR A 111 -24.97 -14.74 25.03
C THR A 111 -24.47 -13.67 26.00
N SER A 112 -23.76 -12.63 25.51
CA SER A 112 -23.11 -11.59 26.33
C SER A 112 -22.12 -12.13 27.39
N VAL A 113 -21.72 -13.40 27.28
CA VAL A 113 -20.74 -14.01 28.17
C VAL A 113 -19.33 -13.57 27.79
N VAL A 114 -18.52 -13.19 28.78
CA VAL A 114 -17.12 -12.82 28.56
C VAL A 114 -16.33 -14.06 28.16
N MET A 115 -15.80 -14.06 26.95
CA MET A 115 -14.99 -15.16 26.39
C MET A 115 -13.51 -14.97 26.59
N ILE A 116 -13.03 -13.75 26.42
CA ILE A 116 -11.63 -13.40 26.58
C ILE A 116 -11.59 -12.16 27.47
N PRO A 117 -11.10 -12.26 28.70
CA PRO A 117 -11.03 -11.14 29.62
C PRO A 117 -9.94 -10.15 29.20
N ARG A 118 -10.13 -8.89 29.58
CA ARG A 118 -9.17 -7.80 29.41
C ARG A 118 -7.77 -8.22 29.87
N GLY A 119 -6.75 -7.81 29.14
CA GLY A 119 -5.34 -8.08 29.47
C GLY A 119 -4.85 -9.46 29.04
N THR A 120 -5.69 -10.28 28.43
CA THR A 120 -5.32 -11.62 27.94
C THR A 120 -4.65 -11.53 26.57
N LEU A 121 -3.59 -12.31 26.37
CA LEU A 121 -2.93 -12.48 25.07
C LEU A 121 -3.79 -13.39 24.17
N ILE A 122 -4.08 -12.92 22.97
CA ILE A 122 -4.85 -13.68 21.99
C ILE A 122 -3.98 -14.75 21.37
N THR A 123 -4.26 -16.00 21.73
CA THR A 123 -3.62 -17.20 21.16
C THR A 123 -4.36 -17.66 19.89
N LYS A 124 -3.79 -18.65 19.19
CA LYS A 124 -4.42 -19.27 18.02
C LYS A 124 -5.81 -19.88 18.33
N ALA A 125 -5.99 -20.42 19.52
CA ALA A 125 -7.29 -20.95 19.95
C ALA A 125 -8.32 -19.83 20.14
N HIS A 126 -7.92 -18.70 20.71
CA HIS A 126 -8.77 -17.51 20.84
C HIS A 126 -9.13 -16.93 19.47
N SER A 127 -8.16 -16.84 18.54
CA SER A 127 -8.37 -16.39 17.16
C SER A 127 -9.42 -17.24 16.43
N ALA A 128 -9.34 -18.55 16.54
CA ALA A 128 -10.31 -19.46 15.95
C ALA A 128 -11.73 -19.25 16.51
N LYS A 129 -11.87 -19.05 17.82
CA LYS A 129 -13.16 -18.74 18.47
C LYS A 129 -13.74 -17.41 17.98
N ILE A 130 -12.93 -16.36 17.88
CA ILE A 130 -13.33 -15.04 17.37
C ILE A 130 -13.89 -15.16 15.94
N ASN A 131 -13.22 -15.94 15.08
CA ASN A 131 -13.68 -16.18 13.70
C ASN A 131 -14.97 -16.98 13.64
N SER A 132 -15.14 -18.00 14.47
CA SER A 132 -16.35 -18.83 14.48
C SER A 132 -17.60 -18.10 14.96
N MET A 133 -17.46 -17.09 15.81
CA MET A 133 -18.57 -16.30 16.36
C MET A 133 -18.90 -15.06 15.55
N GLY A 134 -18.14 -14.75 14.51
CA GLY A 134 -18.41 -13.62 13.62
C GLY A 134 -18.32 -12.25 14.30
N ILE A 135 -17.43 -12.10 15.29
CA ILE A 135 -17.22 -10.83 16.01
C ILE A 135 -16.74 -9.78 15.02
N GLU A 136 -17.46 -8.65 14.90
CA GLU A 136 -17.15 -7.61 13.93
C GLU A 136 -15.95 -6.74 14.31
N SER A 137 -15.75 -6.48 15.60
CA SER A 137 -14.65 -5.63 16.07
C SER A 137 -14.14 -6.07 17.43
N VAL A 138 -12.84 -5.97 17.62
CA VAL A 138 -12.16 -6.24 18.90
C VAL A 138 -11.31 -5.04 19.26
N PHE A 139 -11.32 -4.64 20.53
CA PHE A 139 -10.49 -3.55 21.05
C PHE A 139 -9.23 -4.15 21.64
N ILE A 140 -8.08 -3.80 21.08
CA ILE A 140 -6.77 -4.36 21.45
C ILE A 140 -5.81 -3.30 21.90
N ARG A 141 -4.84 -3.66 22.72
CA ARG A 141 -3.70 -2.81 23.04
C ARG A 141 -2.76 -2.72 21.82
N SER A 142 -2.15 -1.57 21.65
CA SER A 142 -1.26 -1.28 20.53
C SER A 142 0.00 -0.55 20.98
N ALA A 143 1.09 -0.79 20.27
CA ALA A 143 2.32 -0.03 20.43
C ALA A 143 2.13 1.48 20.19
N LEU A 144 1.13 1.86 19.35
CA LEU A 144 0.83 3.25 19.01
C LEU A 144 0.15 4.03 20.15
N THR A 145 -0.51 3.31 21.06
CA THR A 145 -1.25 3.88 22.20
C THR A 145 -0.61 3.55 23.55
N CYS A 146 0.68 3.20 23.51
CA CYS A 146 1.43 2.88 24.72
C CYS A 146 1.85 4.17 25.46
N ASP A 147 1.62 4.23 26.78
CA ASP A 147 1.95 5.38 27.62
C ASP A 147 3.35 5.30 28.26
N THR A 148 4.16 4.30 27.87
CA THR A 148 5.55 4.18 28.32
C THR A 148 6.39 5.35 27.79
N ARG A 149 7.16 6.01 28.64
CA ARG A 149 7.96 7.19 28.27
C ARG A 149 9.04 6.89 27.23
N HIS A 150 9.72 5.75 27.38
CA HIS A 150 10.78 5.30 26.48
C HIS A 150 10.52 3.84 26.11
N GLY A 151 10.50 3.57 24.80
CA GLY A 151 10.20 2.22 24.32
C GLY A 151 8.72 1.85 24.34
N ILE A 152 8.43 0.57 24.54
CA ILE A 152 7.08 0.00 24.54
C ILE A 152 6.97 -1.02 25.67
N CYS A 153 5.79 -1.19 26.26
CA CYS A 153 5.57 -2.25 27.25
C CYS A 153 5.22 -3.59 26.59
N THR A 154 5.49 -4.69 27.28
CA THR A 154 5.19 -6.07 26.84
C THR A 154 3.74 -6.26 26.43
N LYS A 155 2.79 -5.75 27.22
CA LYS A 155 1.36 -5.90 26.92
C LYS A 155 0.88 -5.13 25.70
N CYS A 156 1.43 -3.92 25.44
CA CYS A 156 1.08 -3.14 24.27
C CYS A 156 1.70 -3.71 22.98
N TYR A 157 2.88 -4.31 23.07
CA TYR A 157 3.48 -5.02 21.94
C TYR A 157 2.79 -6.36 21.69
N GLY A 158 2.62 -7.17 22.72
CA GLY A 158 1.96 -8.46 22.68
C GLY A 158 2.93 -9.64 22.52
N MET A 159 2.74 -10.47 21.51
CA MET A 159 3.46 -11.73 21.30
C MET A 159 4.65 -11.55 20.36
N ASP A 160 5.77 -12.19 20.71
CA ASP A 160 6.84 -12.47 19.77
C ASP A 160 6.40 -13.60 18.83
N LEU A 161 6.25 -13.30 17.54
CA LEU A 161 5.76 -14.23 16.54
C LEU A 161 6.77 -15.35 16.22
N ALA A 162 8.05 -15.15 16.51
CA ALA A 162 9.07 -16.16 16.28
C ALA A 162 9.03 -17.27 17.33
N ARG A 163 8.82 -16.89 18.58
CA ARG A 163 8.79 -17.83 19.74
C ARG A 163 7.39 -18.22 20.16
N LEU A 164 6.33 -17.54 19.66
CA LEU A 164 4.92 -17.68 20.03
C LEU A 164 4.66 -17.53 21.55
N LYS A 165 5.43 -16.65 22.18
CA LYS A 165 5.37 -16.30 23.60
C LYS A 165 5.22 -14.78 23.75
N PRO A 166 4.77 -14.29 24.95
CA PRO A 166 4.85 -12.87 25.24
C PRO A 166 6.29 -12.37 25.01
N VAL A 167 6.43 -11.17 24.47
CA VAL A 167 7.76 -10.57 24.24
C VAL A 167 8.50 -10.37 25.56
N GLU A 168 9.80 -10.59 25.58
CA GLU A 168 10.65 -10.45 26.76
C GLU A 168 11.11 -8.98 26.92
N LEU A 169 11.45 -8.60 28.15
CA LEU A 169 12.05 -7.30 28.43
C LEU A 169 13.42 -7.19 27.78
N GLY A 170 13.73 -6.02 27.22
CA GLY A 170 15.00 -5.75 26.54
C GLY A 170 15.01 -6.11 25.04
N GLU A 171 13.94 -6.68 24.50
CA GLU A 171 13.85 -6.97 23.07
C GLU A 171 13.82 -5.69 22.24
N ALA A 172 14.71 -5.60 21.22
CA ALA A 172 14.81 -4.42 20.34
C ALA A 172 13.79 -4.46 19.20
N VAL A 173 12.52 -4.31 19.53
CA VAL A 173 11.38 -4.46 18.60
C VAL A 173 11.38 -3.45 17.47
N GLY A 174 11.93 -2.26 17.69
CA GLY A 174 12.05 -1.23 16.66
C GLY A 174 13.03 -1.65 15.56
N THR A 175 14.18 -2.19 15.93
CA THR A 175 15.15 -2.72 14.97
C THR A 175 14.56 -3.89 14.16
N ILE A 176 13.86 -4.81 14.82
CA ILE A 176 13.16 -5.94 14.18
C ILE A 176 12.14 -5.42 13.17
N ALA A 177 11.35 -4.42 13.53
CA ALA A 177 10.38 -3.80 12.64
C ALA A 177 11.04 -3.16 11.42
N ALA A 178 12.11 -2.38 11.62
CA ALA A 178 12.85 -1.73 10.54
C ALA A 178 13.45 -2.75 9.55
N GLN A 179 14.05 -3.82 10.05
CA GLN A 179 14.59 -4.91 9.23
C GLN A 179 13.48 -5.65 8.47
N SER A 180 12.35 -5.91 9.11
CA SER A 180 11.18 -6.56 8.50
C SER A 180 10.56 -5.73 7.37
N ILE A 181 10.60 -4.40 7.46
CA ILE A 181 10.16 -3.48 6.41
C ILE A 181 11.20 -3.38 5.29
N GLY A 182 12.48 -3.35 5.65
CA GLY A 182 13.58 -3.17 4.69
C GLY A 182 13.87 -4.41 3.84
N GLN A 183 13.76 -5.60 4.41
CA GLN A 183 14.06 -6.85 3.73
C GLN A 183 13.25 -7.07 2.44
N PRO A 184 11.90 -6.92 2.40
CA PRO A 184 11.14 -7.07 1.17
C PRO A 184 11.42 -5.92 0.18
N GLY A 185 11.86 -4.74 0.62
CA GLY A 185 12.29 -3.66 -0.26
C GLY A 185 13.40 -4.08 -1.20
N THR A 186 14.43 -4.73 -0.67
CA THR A 186 15.54 -5.29 -1.46
C THR A 186 15.05 -6.40 -2.42
N GLN A 187 14.16 -7.28 -1.99
CA GLN A 187 13.59 -8.33 -2.85
C GLN A 187 12.69 -7.77 -3.97
N LEU A 188 11.90 -6.74 -3.70
CA LEU A 188 11.07 -6.08 -4.71
C LEU A 188 11.90 -5.45 -5.82
N THR A 189 13.08 -4.90 -5.50
CA THR A 189 14.00 -4.38 -6.51
C THR A 189 14.54 -5.48 -7.42
N MET A 190 14.80 -6.67 -6.87
CA MET A 190 15.23 -7.83 -7.67
C MET A 190 14.08 -8.37 -8.56
N ARG A 191 12.83 -8.34 -8.10
CA ARG A 191 11.67 -8.79 -8.90
C ARG A 191 11.43 -7.96 -10.16
N THR A 192 11.72 -6.66 -10.14
CA THR A 192 11.60 -5.81 -11.34
C THR A 192 12.55 -6.26 -12.46
N PHE A 193 13.66 -6.91 -12.14
CA PHE A 193 14.59 -7.49 -13.10
C PHE A 193 13.97 -8.64 -13.90
N HIS A 194 13.21 -9.52 -13.25
CA HIS A 194 12.59 -10.68 -13.91
C HIS A 194 11.51 -10.31 -14.92
N VAL A 195 10.90 -9.13 -14.81
CA VAL A 195 9.91 -8.64 -15.78
C VAL A 195 10.57 -8.08 -17.05
N GLY A 196 11.88 -7.86 -17.05
CA GLY A 196 12.70 -7.61 -18.24
C GLY A 196 12.31 -6.39 -19.07
N GLY A 197 11.80 -5.32 -18.42
CA GLY A 197 11.42 -4.08 -19.10
C GLY A 197 10.11 -4.16 -19.88
N VAL A 198 9.32 -5.22 -19.72
CA VAL A 198 7.98 -5.33 -20.28
C VAL A 198 7.07 -4.29 -19.62
N ALA A 199 6.28 -3.58 -20.41
CA ALA A 199 5.27 -2.66 -19.93
C ALA A 199 4.11 -3.45 -19.27
N THR A 200 4.23 -3.74 -17.95
CA THR A 200 3.23 -4.49 -17.18
C THR A 200 2.03 -3.67 -16.75
N ASN A 201 2.18 -2.36 -16.67
CA ASN A 201 1.11 -1.42 -16.36
C ASN A 201 1.10 -0.33 -17.44
N VAL A 202 0.33 -0.56 -18.48
CA VAL A 202 -0.27 0.54 -19.20
C VAL A 202 -1.39 1.06 -18.28
N GLN A 203 -1.02 1.72 -17.18
CA GLN A 203 -1.94 2.65 -16.57
C GLN A 203 -2.13 3.74 -17.63
N VAL A 204 -3.21 3.61 -18.39
CA VAL A 204 -3.84 4.77 -18.97
C VAL A 204 -4.08 5.65 -17.73
N LYS A 205 -3.18 6.62 -17.51
CA LYS A 205 -3.48 7.70 -16.58
C LYS A 205 -4.73 8.31 -17.18
N GLU A 206 -5.88 7.91 -16.66
CA GLU A 206 -7.07 8.73 -16.79
C GLU A 206 -6.66 10.05 -16.15
N SER A 207 -6.29 11.00 -16.99
CA SER A 207 -5.99 12.36 -16.57
C SER A 207 -7.30 13.07 -16.27
N THR A 208 -8.06 12.54 -15.32
CA THR A 208 -9.21 13.18 -14.74
C THR A 208 -8.70 14.26 -13.79
N TYR A 209 -8.66 15.49 -14.26
CA TYR A 209 -8.37 16.63 -13.42
C TYR A 209 -9.66 17.00 -12.66
N LYS A 210 -9.72 16.71 -11.38
CA LYS A 210 -10.81 17.14 -10.51
C LYS A 210 -10.55 18.60 -10.11
N LEU A 211 -11.39 19.50 -10.61
CA LEU A 211 -11.37 20.89 -10.15
C LEU A 211 -11.80 20.94 -8.67
N PRO A 212 -11.09 21.70 -7.82
CA PRO A 212 -11.43 21.84 -6.41
C PRO A 212 -12.74 22.61 -6.16
N HIS A 213 -13.31 23.23 -7.20
CA HIS A 213 -14.53 24.03 -7.16
C HIS A 213 -15.39 23.75 -8.39
N GLU A 214 -16.71 23.96 -8.26
CA GLU A 214 -17.62 23.96 -9.42
C GLU A 214 -17.23 25.04 -10.40
N ALA A 215 -17.09 24.68 -11.68
CA ALA A 215 -16.67 25.57 -12.73
C ALA A 215 -17.39 25.30 -14.05
N PHE A 216 -17.62 26.34 -14.85
CA PHE A 216 -18.08 26.22 -16.21
C PHE A 216 -16.90 26.14 -17.17
N ILE A 217 -16.94 25.22 -18.12
CA ILE A 217 -15.95 25.12 -19.19
C ILE A 217 -16.29 26.14 -20.27
N LEU A 218 -15.45 27.14 -20.43
CA LEU A 218 -15.62 28.20 -21.43
C LEU A 218 -15.09 27.79 -22.81
N GLY A 219 -14.10 26.94 -22.85
CA GLY A 219 -13.51 26.47 -24.09
C GLY A 219 -12.51 25.36 -23.90
N ILE A 220 -12.44 24.49 -24.88
CA ILE A 220 -11.52 23.37 -24.93
C ILE A 220 -10.61 23.56 -26.15
N GLY A 221 -9.34 23.89 -25.91
CA GLY A 221 -8.31 23.98 -26.96
C GLY A 221 -7.60 22.65 -27.10
N GLY A 222 -7.80 21.95 -28.23
CA GLY A 222 -7.16 20.68 -28.50
C GLY A 222 -7.86 19.91 -29.62
N LYS A 223 -7.28 18.76 -30.03
CA LYS A 223 -7.84 17.93 -31.11
C LYS A 223 -8.81 16.93 -30.53
N ILE A 224 -10.09 17.02 -30.90
CA ILE A 224 -11.14 16.08 -30.52
C ILE A 224 -11.24 15.00 -31.61
N VAL A 225 -11.11 13.75 -31.23
CA VAL A 225 -11.29 12.60 -32.14
C VAL A 225 -12.50 11.81 -31.64
N THR A 226 -13.40 11.48 -32.57
CA THR A 226 -14.58 10.66 -32.27
C THR A 226 -14.24 9.20 -32.47
N ASN A 227 -14.41 8.40 -31.42
CA ASN A 227 -14.19 6.95 -31.45
C ASN A 227 -15.29 6.28 -32.32
N PRO A 228 -15.06 5.08 -32.91
CA PRO A 228 -16.10 4.30 -33.60
C PRO A 228 -17.39 4.08 -32.80
N GLN A 229 -17.29 4.15 -31.47
CA GLN A 229 -18.40 4.08 -30.52
C GLN A 229 -19.16 5.41 -30.32
N LYS A 230 -18.90 6.43 -31.15
CA LYS A 230 -19.46 7.79 -31.06
C LYS A 230 -19.11 8.58 -29.78
N GLN A 231 -18.11 8.15 -29.03
CA GLN A 231 -17.60 8.90 -27.88
C GLN A 231 -16.54 9.89 -28.36
N GLN A 232 -16.63 11.12 -27.89
CA GLN A 232 -15.60 12.16 -28.17
C GLN A 232 -14.45 11.99 -27.18
N ILE A 233 -13.26 11.68 -27.68
CA ILE A 233 -12.04 11.51 -26.90
C ILE A 233 -11.08 12.65 -27.22
N PHE A 234 -10.56 13.26 -26.17
CA PHE A 234 -9.55 14.30 -26.29
C PHE A 234 -8.18 13.66 -26.54
N VAL A 235 -7.61 13.91 -27.70
CA VAL A 235 -6.30 13.37 -28.06
C VAL A 235 -5.32 14.53 -28.11
N ASN A 236 -4.33 14.50 -27.23
CA ASN A 236 -3.18 15.37 -27.15
C ASN A 236 -3.31 16.57 -26.17
N ARG A 237 -2.17 17.21 -25.89
CA ARG A 237 -2.06 18.34 -24.98
C ARG A 237 -2.96 19.49 -25.44
N GLY A 238 -3.93 19.83 -24.62
CA GLY A 238 -4.82 20.95 -24.84
C GLY A 238 -5.02 21.75 -23.57
N ASN A 239 -5.43 22.99 -23.70
CA ASN A 239 -5.78 23.86 -22.59
C ASN A 239 -7.29 23.85 -22.41
N ILE A 240 -7.75 23.70 -21.16
CA ILE A 240 -9.15 23.83 -20.78
C ILE A 240 -9.29 25.14 -20.03
N ASN A 241 -10.05 26.06 -20.60
CA ASN A 241 -10.40 27.32 -19.95
C ASN A 241 -11.69 27.10 -19.14
N ALA A 242 -11.60 27.25 -17.82
CA ALA A 242 -12.72 27.09 -16.91
C ALA A 242 -12.88 28.35 -16.03
N CYS A 243 -14.13 28.76 -15.81
CA CYS A 243 -14.48 29.87 -14.93
C CYS A 243 -15.21 29.35 -13.70
N ARG A 244 -14.86 29.87 -12.52
CA ARG A 244 -15.55 29.51 -11.26
C ARG A 244 -17.02 29.94 -11.28
N VAL A 245 -17.91 29.10 -10.76
CA VAL A 245 -19.35 29.41 -10.63
C VAL A 245 -19.59 30.70 -9.82
N SER A 246 -18.78 30.96 -8.79
CA SER A 246 -18.85 32.18 -7.98
C SER A 246 -18.51 33.48 -8.73
N GLN A 247 -17.84 33.38 -9.89
CA GLN A 247 -17.48 34.52 -10.73
C GLN A 247 -18.54 34.82 -11.80
N VAL A 248 -19.45 33.88 -12.05
CA VAL A 248 -20.51 34.01 -13.07
C VAL A 248 -21.75 34.71 -12.51
N MET A 249 -21.88 34.87 -11.20
CA MET A 249 -22.99 35.58 -10.56
C MET A 249 -23.01 37.10 -10.88
N ASP A 250 -21.94 37.66 -11.42
CA ASP A 250 -21.90 39.00 -12.01
C ASP A 250 -22.06 38.93 -13.53
N ALA A 251 -23.24 38.51 -13.98
CA ALA A 251 -23.54 38.30 -15.41
C ALA A 251 -23.44 39.58 -16.29
N SER A 252 -23.31 40.76 -15.69
CA SER A 252 -23.10 42.03 -16.40
C SER A 252 -21.68 42.27 -16.90
N LYS A 253 -20.69 41.46 -16.46
CA LYS A 253 -19.27 41.59 -16.89
C LYS A 253 -18.87 40.64 -18.01
N LEU A 254 -19.73 39.69 -18.41
CA LEU A 254 -19.41 38.74 -19.49
C LEU A 254 -19.78 39.22 -20.90
N ILE A 255 -20.40 40.38 -21.03
CA ILE A 255 -20.79 40.95 -22.35
C ILE A 255 -19.71 41.84 -22.95
N ASN A 256 -18.63 42.13 -22.20
CA ASN A 256 -17.54 43.04 -22.62
C ASN A 256 -16.15 42.40 -22.61
N MET A 257 -16.02 41.07 -22.84
CA MET A 257 -14.74 40.44 -23.13
C MET A 257 -14.77 39.70 -24.46
#